data_8008baf2d665d3cc948286fdc5133b0c
#
_entry.id   8008baf2d665d3cc948286fdc5133b0c
#
_cell.length_a   1.000
_cell.length_b   1.000
_cell.length_c   1.000
_cell.angle_alpha   90.00
_cell.angle_beta   90.00
_cell.angle_gamma   90.00
#
_symmetry.space_group_name_H-M   'P 1'
#
loop_
_entity.id
_entity.type
_entity.pdbx_description
1 polymer ?
#
loop_
_entity_poly.entity_id
_entity_poly.type
_entity_poly.pdbx_seq_one_letter_code
_entity_poly.pdbx_strand_id
1 'polypeptide(L)'
;MGEKFAEKDVAKLDEVLADLGSQKGTLIPILQKAQEIFGYLPREILVRISEKIKVPLSQIYGVVTFYAQFHLKPRGKNIVRSCQGTACHVRGAKGILAELRKQLGLEEGESTTKDLAFTLETVACIGCCGLAPVLMINDETHGRLVPDAIKGILDNYR
;
A
#
# COMPACT_ATOMS: atom_id res chain seq x y z
N MET A 1 -20.80 8.94 5.45
CA MET A 1 -20.56 10.13 4.61
C MET A 1 -19.61 9.67 3.53
N GLY A 2 -20.06 9.58 2.26
CA GLY A 2 -19.23 9.10 1.16
C GLY A 2 -18.13 10.12 0.84
N GLU A 3 -16.92 9.65 0.64
CA GLU A 3 -15.82 10.47 0.12
C GLU A 3 -16.24 10.97 -1.28
N LYS A 4 -16.16 12.27 -1.49
CA LYS A 4 -16.39 12.86 -2.82
C LYS A 4 -15.09 12.75 -3.61
N PHE A 5 -15.05 11.81 -4.56
CA PHE A 5 -13.95 11.72 -5.51
C PHE A 5 -14.06 12.79 -6.58
N ALA A 6 -12.91 13.21 -7.14
CA ALA A 6 -12.91 14.16 -8.22
C ALA A 6 -13.66 13.58 -9.45
N GLU A 7 -14.57 14.33 -10.05
CA GLU A 7 -15.33 13.89 -11.23
C GLU A 7 -14.43 13.40 -12.37
N LYS A 8 -13.26 14.01 -12.52
CA LYS A 8 -12.23 13.63 -13.50
C LYS A 8 -11.70 12.20 -13.27
N ASP A 9 -11.54 11.78 -12.03
CA ASP A 9 -11.00 10.44 -11.72
C ASP A 9 -12.09 9.37 -11.86
N VAL A 10 -13.33 9.72 -11.55
CA VAL A 10 -14.49 8.86 -11.82
C VAL A 10 -14.68 8.67 -13.33
N ALA A 11 -14.51 9.73 -14.15
CA ALA A 11 -14.59 9.64 -15.61
C ALA A 11 -13.52 8.71 -16.19
N LYS A 12 -12.27 8.81 -15.70
CA LYS A 12 -11.18 7.87 -16.11
C LYS A 12 -11.51 6.41 -15.79
N LEU A 13 -12.12 6.17 -14.62
CA LEU A 13 -12.58 4.81 -14.29
C LEU A 13 -13.66 4.34 -15.25
N ASP A 14 -14.60 5.21 -15.62
CA ASP A 14 -15.66 4.84 -16.56
C ASP A 14 -15.12 4.50 -17.96
N GLU A 15 -14.06 5.17 -18.43
CA GLU A 15 -13.33 4.82 -19.65
C GLU A 15 -12.72 3.42 -19.55
N VAL A 16 -12.03 3.12 -18.44
CA VAL A 16 -11.47 1.78 -18.17
C VAL A 16 -12.55 0.71 -18.15
N LEU A 17 -13.72 1.01 -17.55
CA LEU A 17 -14.83 0.08 -17.47
C LEU A 17 -15.53 -0.11 -18.84
N ALA A 18 -15.54 0.90 -19.70
CA ALA A 18 -16.06 0.77 -21.08
C ALA A 18 -15.15 -0.10 -21.95
N ASP A 19 -13.83 0.01 -21.79
CA ASP A 19 -12.84 -0.74 -22.56
C ASP A 19 -12.73 -2.19 -22.10
N LEU A 20 -12.59 -2.44 -20.80
CA LEU A 20 -12.33 -3.76 -20.24
C LEU A 20 -13.58 -4.49 -19.71
N GLY A 21 -14.65 -3.78 -19.37
CA GLY A 21 -15.79 -4.33 -18.64
C GLY A 21 -16.61 -5.38 -19.38
N SER A 22 -16.53 -5.43 -20.72
CA SER A 22 -17.22 -6.41 -21.55
C SER A 22 -16.45 -7.73 -21.73
N GLN A 23 -15.17 -7.78 -21.36
CA GLN A 23 -14.31 -8.94 -21.55
C GLN A 23 -14.31 -9.85 -20.32
N LYS A 24 -14.23 -11.16 -20.51
CA LYS A 24 -14.11 -12.12 -19.41
C LYS A 24 -12.72 -12.07 -18.78
N GLY A 25 -12.66 -12.15 -17.44
CA GLY A 25 -11.39 -12.24 -16.70
C GLY A 25 -10.71 -10.89 -16.44
N THR A 26 -11.35 -9.77 -16.69
CA THR A 26 -10.76 -8.42 -16.57
C THR A 26 -10.90 -7.78 -15.19
N LEU A 27 -11.47 -8.48 -14.20
CA LEU A 27 -11.68 -7.94 -12.86
C LEU A 27 -10.35 -7.44 -12.22
N ILE A 28 -9.28 -8.25 -12.27
CA ILE A 28 -7.99 -7.86 -11.68
C ILE A 28 -7.39 -6.63 -12.40
N PRO A 29 -7.28 -6.59 -13.74
CA PRO A 29 -6.86 -5.38 -14.46
C PRO A 29 -7.68 -4.14 -14.13
N ILE A 30 -9.01 -4.26 -14.03
CA ILE A 30 -9.88 -3.14 -13.65
C ILE A 30 -9.57 -2.64 -12.24
N LEU A 31 -9.41 -3.54 -11.26
CA LEU A 31 -9.06 -3.19 -9.90
C LEU A 31 -7.67 -2.54 -9.81
N GLN A 32 -6.69 -3.00 -10.60
CA GLN A 32 -5.37 -2.38 -10.67
C GLN A 32 -5.46 -0.95 -11.19
N LYS A 33 -6.17 -0.72 -12.30
CA LYS A 33 -6.38 0.62 -12.86
C LYS A 33 -7.16 1.53 -11.90
N ALA A 34 -8.20 1.01 -11.24
CA ALA A 34 -8.92 1.76 -10.24
C ALA A 34 -8.01 2.18 -9.08
N GLN A 35 -7.16 1.28 -8.58
CA GLN A 35 -6.20 1.60 -7.53
C GLN A 35 -5.11 2.60 -7.98
N GLU A 36 -4.65 2.55 -9.23
CA GLU A 36 -3.75 3.56 -9.81
C GLU A 36 -4.41 4.96 -9.83
N ILE A 37 -5.70 5.04 -10.15
CA ILE A 37 -6.45 6.31 -10.23
C ILE A 37 -6.69 6.91 -8.84
N PHE A 38 -7.15 6.08 -7.87
CA PHE A 38 -7.61 6.54 -6.56
C PHE A 38 -6.58 6.36 -5.44
N GLY A 39 -5.46 5.68 -5.69
CA GLY A 39 -4.42 5.35 -4.71
C GLY A 39 -4.78 4.16 -3.80
N TYR A 40 -6.06 3.82 -3.68
CA TYR A 40 -6.62 2.68 -2.95
C TYR A 40 -7.99 2.33 -3.54
N LEU A 41 -8.65 1.30 -3.02
CA LEU A 41 -9.95 0.81 -3.52
C LEU A 41 -11.07 1.13 -2.51
N PRO A 42 -11.66 2.34 -2.54
CA PRO A 42 -12.78 2.70 -1.66
C PRO A 42 -14.04 1.92 -2.03
N ARG A 43 -14.90 1.71 -1.03
CA ARG A 43 -16.12 0.92 -1.19
C ARG A 43 -17.00 1.43 -2.34
N GLU A 44 -17.15 2.73 -2.47
CA GLU A 44 -17.98 3.38 -3.49
C GLU A 44 -17.50 3.03 -4.90
N ILE A 45 -16.20 2.97 -5.10
CA ILE A 45 -15.57 2.57 -6.37
C ILE A 45 -15.77 1.08 -6.63
N LEU A 46 -15.64 0.22 -5.61
CA LEU A 46 -15.93 -1.22 -5.75
C LEU A 46 -17.39 -1.50 -6.10
N VAL A 47 -18.33 -0.75 -5.51
CA VAL A 47 -19.76 -0.83 -5.86
C VAL A 47 -19.98 -0.43 -7.32
N ARG A 48 -19.40 0.70 -7.74
CA ARG A 48 -19.50 1.15 -9.15
C ARG A 48 -18.95 0.11 -10.12
N ILE A 49 -17.80 -0.48 -9.83
CA ILE A 49 -17.22 -1.57 -10.63
C ILE A 49 -18.20 -2.75 -10.69
N SER A 50 -18.70 -3.22 -9.54
CA SER A 50 -19.66 -4.31 -9.42
C SER A 50 -20.88 -4.14 -10.33
N GLU A 51 -21.48 -2.94 -10.27
CA GLU A 51 -22.67 -2.60 -11.07
C GLU A 51 -22.39 -2.58 -12.58
N LYS A 52 -21.21 -2.09 -12.98
CA LYS A 52 -20.84 -1.95 -14.39
C LYS A 52 -20.47 -3.29 -15.03
N ILE A 53 -19.63 -4.11 -14.38
CA ILE A 53 -19.18 -5.40 -14.95
C ILE A 53 -20.09 -6.58 -14.58
N LYS A 54 -21.16 -6.34 -13.78
CA LYS A 54 -22.13 -7.38 -13.36
C LYS A 54 -21.49 -8.52 -12.56
N VAL A 55 -20.44 -8.22 -11.77
CA VAL A 55 -19.80 -9.15 -10.83
C VAL A 55 -20.27 -8.84 -9.42
N PRO A 56 -20.71 -9.84 -8.64
CA PRO A 56 -21.16 -9.62 -7.27
C PRO A 56 -20.08 -8.94 -6.42
N LEU A 57 -20.49 -7.95 -5.60
CA LEU A 57 -19.57 -7.20 -4.74
C LEU A 57 -18.78 -8.12 -3.79
N SER A 58 -19.39 -9.21 -3.32
CA SER A 58 -18.73 -10.23 -2.48
C SER A 58 -17.55 -10.91 -3.20
N GLN A 59 -17.67 -11.17 -4.48
CA GLN A 59 -16.59 -11.73 -5.30
C GLN A 59 -15.45 -10.70 -5.46
N ILE A 60 -15.79 -9.44 -5.68
CA ILE A 60 -14.81 -8.35 -5.77
C ILE A 60 -14.04 -8.22 -4.45
N TYR A 61 -14.73 -8.20 -3.30
CA TYR A 61 -14.08 -8.20 -1.98
C TYR A 61 -13.20 -9.43 -1.76
N GLY A 62 -13.65 -10.62 -2.20
CA GLY A 62 -12.83 -11.83 -2.15
C GLY A 62 -11.50 -11.66 -2.88
N VAL A 63 -11.51 -11.07 -4.09
CA VAL A 63 -10.29 -10.78 -4.85
C VAL A 63 -9.43 -9.72 -4.16
N VAL A 64 -10.02 -8.60 -3.75
CA VAL A 64 -9.28 -7.48 -3.13
C VAL A 64 -8.63 -7.87 -1.81
N THR A 65 -9.27 -8.72 -1.01
CA THR A 65 -8.71 -9.18 0.27
C THR A 65 -7.72 -10.34 0.11
N PHE A 66 -7.80 -11.11 -0.96
CA PHE A 66 -6.88 -12.20 -1.25
C PHE A 66 -5.52 -11.73 -1.76
N TYR A 67 -5.51 -10.74 -2.67
CA TYR A 67 -4.27 -10.25 -3.27
C TYR A 67 -3.68 -9.09 -2.46
N ALA A 68 -2.47 -9.27 -1.92
CA ALA A 68 -1.76 -8.28 -1.09
C ALA A 68 -1.46 -6.95 -1.81
N GLN A 69 -1.54 -6.91 -3.13
CA GLN A 69 -1.35 -5.68 -3.92
C GLN A 69 -2.50 -4.68 -3.79
N PHE A 70 -3.70 -5.12 -3.35
CA PHE A 70 -4.86 -4.25 -3.24
C PHE A 70 -5.00 -3.67 -1.84
N HIS A 71 -5.42 -2.42 -1.77
CA HIS A 71 -5.54 -1.66 -0.54
C HIS A 71 -6.93 -1.05 -0.40
N LEU A 72 -7.62 -1.39 0.70
CA LEU A 72 -8.97 -0.87 1.04
C LEU A 72 -8.94 0.43 1.84
N LYS A 73 -7.76 0.86 2.30
CA LYS A 73 -7.55 2.08 3.08
C LYS A 73 -6.58 3.00 2.35
N PRO A 74 -6.71 4.32 2.53
CA PRO A 74 -5.74 5.27 2.01
C PRO A 74 -4.32 4.93 2.46
N ARG A 75 -3.36 5.14 1.58
CA ARG A 75 -1.94 4.96 1.85
C ARG A 75 -1.25 6.32 1.86
N GLY A 76 -0.18 6.41 2.60
CA GLY A 76 0.69 7.57 2.59
C GLY A 76 1.44 7.71 1.25
N LYS A 77 1.91 8.91 0.99
CA LYS A 77 2.73 9.24 -0.19
C LYS A 77 3.99 8.37 -0.26
N ASN A 78 4.62 8.10 0.89
CA ASN A 78 5.83 7.29 1.00
C ASN A 78 5.52 5.94 1.64
N ILE A 79 5.91 4.87 0.97
CA ILE A 79 5.72 3.50 1.46
C ILE A 79 7.02 2.98 2.03
N VAL A 80 7.04 2.81 3.37
CA VAL A 80 8.18 2.28 4.11
C VAL A 80 7.99 0.78 4.31
N ARG A 81 8.82 -0.04 3.67
CA ARG A 81 8.80 -1.50 3.80
C ARG A 81 9.96 -1.95 4.69
N SER A 82 9.64 -2.45 5.88
CA SER A 82 10.63 -3.00 6.84
C SER A 82 10.78 -4.51 6.64
N CYS A 83 11.99 -4.95 6.32
CA CYS A 83 12.29 -6.36 6.11
C CYS A 83 12.32 -7.13 7.44
N GLN A 84 11.55 -8.22 7.53
CA GLN A 84 11.50 -9.11 8.70
C GLN A 84 12.14 -10.49 8.42
N GLY A 85 12.84 -10.64 7.29
CA GLY A 85 13.53 -11.88 6.94
C GLY A 85 14.62 -12.27 7.95
N THR A 86 15.01 -13.54 7.95
CA THR A 86 15.92 -14.12 8.96
C THR A 86 17.20 -13.32 9.17
N ALA A 87 17.88 -12.91 8.10
CA ALA A 87 19.12 -12.13 8.20
C ALA A 87 18.89 -10.76 8.87
N CYS A 88 17.78 -10.08 8.55
CA CYS A 88 17.40 -8.81 9.16
C CYS A 88 16.97 -9.01 10.62
N HIS A 89 16.19 -10.06 10.89
CA HIS A 89 15.74 -10.39 12.24
C HIS A 89 16.91 -10.62 13.21
N VAL A 90 17.88 -11.45 12.83
CA VAL A 90 19.09 -11.74 13.63
C VAL A 90 19.92 -10.48 13.84
N ARG A 91 19.91 -9.55 12.89
CA ARG A 91 20.67 -8.29 12.97
C ARG A 91 19.87 -7.11 13.54
N GLY A 92 18.74 -7.37 14.20
CA GLY A 92 18.03 -6.35 14.98
C GLY A 92 16.89 -5.64 14.27
N ALA A 93 16.26 -6.23 13.24
CA ALA A 93 15.11 -5.65 12.54
C ALA A 93 13.94 -5.28 13.47
N LYS A 94 13.77 -5.96 14.61
CA LYS A 94 12.77 -5.59 15.62
C LYS A 94 12.99 -4.17 16.17
N GLY A 95 14.26 -3.82 16.48
CA GLY A 95 14.62 -2.49 16.95
C GLY A 95 14.37 -1.42 15.88
N ILE A 96 14.68 -1.73 14.62
CA ILE A 96 14.39 -0.84 13.48
C ILE A 96 12.89 -0.62 13.34
N LEU A 97 12.07 -1.67 13.41
CA LEU A 97 10.61 -1.56 13.30
C LEU A 97 10.01 -0.74 14.45
N ALA A 98 10.50 -0.96 15.68
CA ALA A 98 10.06 -0.21 16.85
C ALA A 98 10.38 1.29 16.71
N GLU A 99 11.58 1.63 16.27
CA GLU A 99 11.97 3.02 16.05
C GLU A 99 11.20 3.66 14.89
N LEU A 100 10.94 2.93 13.79
CA LEU A 100 10.07 3.39 12.70
C LEU A 100 8.68 3.77 13.22
N ARG A 101 8.02 2.89 13.99
CA ARG A 101 6.70 3.18 14.58
C ARG A 101 6.72 4.43 15.45
N LYS A 102 7.73 4.56 16.31
CA LYS A 102 7.91 5.70 17.19
C LYS A 102 8.10 7.02 16.41
N GLN A 103 8.98 7.04 15.41
CA GLN A 103 9.26 8.22 14.59
C GLN A 103 8.09 8.64 13.70
N LEU A 104 7.27 7.69 13.27
CA LEU A 104 6.05 7.91 12.48
C LEU A 104 4.81 8.17 13.35
N GLY A 105 4.90 8.03 14.68
CA GLY A 105 3.77 8.21 15.60
C GLY A 105 2.63 7.20 15.37
N LEU A 106 2.97 5.96 14.98
CA LEU A 106 2.01 4.90 14.70
C LEU A 106 1.76 4.04 15.94
N GLU A 107 0.50 3.95 16.35
CA GLU A 107 0.05 3.06 17.40
C GLU A 107 -0.05 1.59 16.93
N GLU A 108 -0.30 0.69 17.88
CA GLU A 108 -0.48 -0.73 17.55
C GLU A 108 -1.73 -0.92 16.66
N GLY A 109 -1.55 -1.57 15.52
CA GLY A 109 -2.63 -1.74 14.51
C GLY A 109 -2.72 -0.63 13.47
N GLU A 110 -2.04 0.51 13.67
CA GLU A 110 -1.92 1.55 12.64
C GLU A 110 -0.76 1.26 11.69
N SER A 111 -0.96 1.57 10.41
CA SER A 111 0.07 1.41 9.37
C SER A 111 0.34 2.70 8.60
N THR A 112 -0.57 3.68 8.65
CA THR A 112 -0.47 4.92 7.88
C THR A 112 -0.57 6.12 8.81
N THR A 113 0.32 7.10 8.62
CA THR A 113 0.31 8.35 9.39
C THR A 113 -0.94 9.17 9.09
N LYS A 114 -1.42 9.95 10.08
CA LYS A 114 -2.67 10.75 9.97
C LYS A 114 -2.61 11.81 8.89
N ASP A 115 -1.42 12.31 8.58
CA ASP A 115 -1.15 13.29 7.52
C ASP A 115 -1.00 12.63 6.13
N LEU A 116 -1.13 11.30 6.04
CA LEU A 116 -0.90 10.51 4.82
C LEU A 116 0.50 10.73 4.21
N ALA A 117 1.49 11.09 4.99
CA ALA A 117 2.86 11.21 4.51
C ALA A 117 3.54 9.84 4.34
N PHE A 118 3.28 8.91 5.28
CA PHE A 118 3.92 7.59 5.28
C PHE A 118 2.93 6.45 5.53
N THR A 119 3.21 5.32 4.89
CA THR A 119 2.63 4.01 5.24
C THR A 119 3.76 3.04 5.57
N LEU A 120 3.71 2.43 6.74
CA LEU A 120 4.66 1.41 7.21
C LEU A 120 4.10 0.01 6.96
N GLU A 121 4.84 -0.78 6.19
CA GLU A 121 4.56 -2.18 5.90
C GLU A 121 5.71 -3.07 6.38
N THR A 122 5.39 -4.27 6.84
CA THR A 122 6.39 -5.31 7.09
C THR A 122 6.38 -6.31 5.93
N VAL A 123 7.55 -6.68 5.45
CA VAL A 123 7.71 -7.66 4.38
C VAL A 123 8.58 -8.82 4.84
N ALA A 124 8.25 -10.03 4.35
CA ALA A 124 8.99 -11.23 4.73
C ALA A 124 10.47 -11.16 4.32
N CYS A 125 10.76 -10.68 3.10
CA CYS A 125 12.11 -10.47 2.62
C CYS A 125 12.13 -9.50 1.43
N ILE A 126 13.10 -8.54 1.46
CA ILE A 126 13.34 -7.61 0.35
C ILE A 126 14.36 -8.20 -0.66
N GLY A 127 15.14 -9.21 -0.25
CA GLY A 127 16.17 -9.81 -1.11
C GLY A 127 17.60 -9.25 -0.89
N CYS A 128 17.75 -8.17 -0.10
CA CYS A 128 19.05 -7.50 0.13
C CYS A 128 19.77 -7.97 1.40
N CYS A 129 19.87 -9.29 1.64
CA CYS A 129 20.35 -9.86 2.90
C CYS A 129 21.79 -9.46 3.27
N GLY A 130 22.65 -9.18 2.28
CA GLY A 130 24.02 -8.67 2.52
C GLY A 130 24.07 -7.30 3.18
N LEU A 131 23.00 -6.52 3.07
CA LEU A 131 22.85 -5.18 3.66
C LEU A 131 22.01 -5.16 4.94
N ALA A 132 21.64 -6.35 5.47
CA ALA A 132 20.76 -6.45 6.64
C ALA A 132 21.33 -5.69 7.88
N PRO A 133 20.46 -5.04 8.70
CA PRO A 133 19.02 -4.86 8.55
C PRO A 133 18.68 -3.86 7.43
N VAL A 134 17.53 -4.08 6.74
CA VAL A 134 17.17 -3.32 5.54
C VAL A 134 15.72 -2.83 5.64
N LEU A 135 15.50 -1.60 5.19
CA LEU A 135 14.18 -1.09 4.82
C LEU A 135 14.22 -0.54 3.38
N MET A 136 13.06 -0.39 2.79
CA MET A 136 12.88 0.27 1.49
C MET A 136 11.85 1.37 1.65
N ILE A 137 12.14 2.58 1.14
CA ILE A 137 11.17 3.67 1.04
C ILE A 137 10.92 3.90 -0.43
N ASN A 138 9.67 3.68 -0.85
CA ASN A 138 9.30 3.62 -2.27
C ASN A 138 10.18 2.61 -3.01
N ASP A 139 11.09 3.07 -3.89
CA ASP A 139 12.02 2.23 -4.66
C ASP A 139 13.47 2.31 -4.13
N GLU A 140 13.72 3.12 -3.09
CA GLU A 140 15.05 3.33 -2.54
C GLU A 140 15.34 2.39 -1.36
N THR A 141 16.47 1.67 -1.40
CA THR A 141 16.86 0.69 -0.39
C THR A 141 17.89 1.27 0.57
N HIS A 142 17.59 1.20 1.87
CA HIS A 142 18.48 1.60 2.96
C HIS A 142 18.92 0.38 3.74
N GLY A 143 20.22 0.14 3.81
CA GLY A 143 20.80 -1.04 4.47
C GLY A 143 21.75 -0.70 5.61
N ARG A 144 22.18 -1.75 6.36
CA ARG A 144 23.07 -1.65 7.54
C ARG A 144 22.51 -0.68 8.58
N LEU A 145 21.21 -0.76 8.79
CA LEU A 145 20.47 0.18 9.61
C LEU A 145 20.78 0.02 11.09
N VAL A 146 20.86 1.15 11.77
CA VAL A 146 20.82 1.27 13.22
C VAL A 146 19.63 2.13 13.62
N PRO A 147 19.02 1.93 14.81
CA PRO A 147 17.83 2.70 15.20
C PRO A 147 18.02 4.22 15.13
N ASP A 148 19.18 4.73 15.51
CA ASP A 148 19.49 6.16 15.53
C ASP A 148 19.50 6.82 14.14
N ALA A 149 19.75 6.04 13.08
CA ALA A 149 19.74 6.54 11.69
C ALA A 149 18.32 6.74 11.12
N ILE A 150 17.31 6.10 11.72
CA ILE A 150 15.94 6.06 11.17
C ILE A 150 15.36 7.46 11.02
N LYS A 151 15.51 8.32 12.01
CA LYS A 151 15.00 9.69 11.97
C LYS A 151 15.56 10.47 10.76
N GLY A 152 16.88 10.45 10.58
CA GLY A 152 17.53 11.16 9.47
C GLY A 152 17.12 10.63 8.10
N ILE A 153 16.88 9.32 7.98
CA ILE A 153 16.38 8.71 6.73
C ILE A 153 14.96 9.23 6.45
N LEU A 154 14.04 9.19 7.42
CA LEU A 154 12.65 9.62 7.23
C LEU A 154 12.54 11.12 6.93
N ASP A 155 13.40 11.94 7.49
CA ASP A 155 13.38 13.39 7.28
C ASP A 155 13.68 13.80 5.83
N ASN A 156 14.35 12.92 5.04
CA ASN A 156 14.59 13.15 3.61
C ASN A 156 13.33 12.97 2.73
N TYR A 157 12.26 12.39 3.28
CA TYR A 157 11.01 12.07 2.55
C TYR A 157 9.79 12.86 3.06
N ARG A 158 10.00 13.81 3.99
CA ARG A 158 8.94 14.68 4.52
C ARG A 158 8.63 15.87 3.65
#